data_f2d7cfe4db84b53769c8a2cd97d6a10e
#
_entry.id   f2d7cfe4db84b53769c8a2cd97d6a10e
#
_cell.length_a   1.000
_cell.length_b   1.000
_cell.length_c   1.000
_cell.angle_alpha   90.00
_cell.angle_beta   90.00
_cell.angle_gamma   90.00
#
_symmetry.space_group_name_H-M   'P 1'
#
loop_
_entity.id
_entity.type
_entity.pdbx_description
1 polymer ?
#
loop_
_entity_poly.entity_id
_entity_poly.type
_entity_poly.pdbx_seq_one_letter_code
_entity_poly.pdbx_strand_id
1 'polypeptide(L)' 'MPYASGEIPVVGDYVKNKWEQPGTVTRVHEARDGHEDISVRWDDGGTDPLAPAKDFTLISRQA' A
#
# COMPACT_ATOMS: atom_id res chain seq x y z
N MET A 1 4.01 8.09 -6.58
CA MET A 1 4.43 6.94 -7.39
C MET A 1 3.52 5.76 -7.11
N PRO A 2 3.16 4.95 -8.10
CA PRO A 2 2.34 3.77 -7.87
C PRO A 2 3.10 2.70 -7.08
N TYR A 3 2.44 1.58 -6.83
CA TYR A 3 3.11 0.40 -6.28
C TYR A 3 4.30 0.00 -7.14
N ALA A 4 5.21 -0.78 -6.56
CA ALA A 4 6.33 -1.33 -7.32
C ALA A 4 5.84 -2.13 -8.53
N SER A 5 4.67 -2.73 -8.45
CA SER A 5 4.03 -3.46 -9.54
C SER A 5 3.30 -2.58 -10.56
N GLY A 6 3.24 -1.27 -10.32
CA GLY A 6 2.76 -0.29 -11.31
C GLY A 6 1.34 0.23 -11.12
N GLU A 7 0.53 -0.41 -10.28
CA GLU A 7 -0.86 0.01 -10.08
C GLU A 7 -0.96 1.23 -9.16
N ILE A 8 -1.98 2.04 -9.37
CA ILE A 8 -2.28 3.17 -8.49
C ILE A 8 -2.96 2.66 -7.21
N PRO A 9 -2.50 3.08 -6.01
CA PRO A 9 -3.10 2.62 -4.76
C PRO A 9 -4.59 2.96 -4.64
N VAL A 10 -5.35 2.01 -4.12
CA VAL A 10 -6.78 2.17 -3.82
C VAL A 10 -7.05 1.58 -2.44
N VAL A 11 -7.86 2.24 -1.64
CA VAL A 11 -8.27 1.73 -0.33
C VAL A 11 -8.91 0.36 -0.50
N GLY A 12 -8.51 -0.59 0.33
CA GLY A 12 -8.98 -1.97 0.25
C GLY A 12 -8.05 -2.90 -0.50
N ASP A 13 -7.02 -2.36 -1.15
CA ASP A 13 -6.03 -3.20 -1.83
C ASP A 13 -5.32 -4.12 -0.84
N TYR A 14 -5.10 -5.36 -1.25
CA TYR A 14 -4.29 -6.30 -0.50
C TYR A 14 -2.90 -6.30 -1.10
N VAL A 15 -1.91 -5.93 -0.30
CA VAL A 15 -0.55 -5.67 -0.77
C VAL A 15 0.46 -6.39 0.11
N LYS A 16 1.70 -6.49 -0.37
CA LYS A 16 2.82 -6.98 0.43
C LYS A 16 4.00 -6.03 0.27
N ASN A 17 4.81 -5.94 1.33
CA ASN A 17 6.03 -5.15 1.28
C ASN A 17 7.19 -5.98 0.72
N LYS A 18 8.40 -5.41 0.72
CA LYS A 18 9.59 -6.07 0.19
C LYS A 18 10.02 -7.29 1.01
N TRP A 19 9.51 -7.43 2.23
CA TRP A 19 9.77 -8.61 3.08
C TRP A 19 8.63 -9.63 3.01
N GLU A 20 7.75 -9.52 2.03
CA GLU A 20 6.62 -10.44 1.83
C GLU A 20 5.59 -10.41 2.95
N GLN A 21 5.54 -9.31 3.72
CA GLN A 21 4.54 -9.14 4.77
C GLN A 21 3.25 -8.59 4.14
N PRO A 22 2.13 -9.30 4.25
CA PRO A 22 0.88 -8.85 3.65
C PRO A 22 0.12 -7.89 4.55
N GLY A 23 -0.63 -7.01 3.92
CA GLY A 23 -1.48 -6.06 4.62
C GLY A 23 -2.53 -5.46 3.70
N THR A 24 -3.48 -4.74 4.28
CA THR A 24 -4.57 -4.09 3.56
C THR A 24 -4.40 -2.58 3.62
N VAL A 25 -4.54 -1.92 2.49
CA VAL A 25 -4.48 -0.46 2.41
C VAL A 25 -5.75 0.12 3.03
N THR A 26 -5.57 0.93 4.07
CA THR A 26 -6.70 1.57 4.77
C THR A 26 -6.89 3.02 4.37
N ARG A 27 -5.85 3.66 3.85
CA ARG A 27 -5.91 5.05 3.40
C ARG A 27 -4.85 5.30 2.35
N VAL A 28 -5.17 6.16 1.39
CA VAL A 28 -4.22 6.63 0.38
C VAL A 28 -4.01 8.12 0.60
N HIS A 29 -2.74 8.53 0.69
CA HIS A 29 -2.35 9.92 0.86
C HIS A 29 -1.70 10.42 -0.41
N GLU A 30 -2.19 11.52 -0.95
CA GLU A 30 -1.55 12.16 -2.09
C GLU A 30 -0.35 12.97 -1.60
N ALA A 31 0.81 12.70 -2.15
CA ALA A 31 2.01 13.45 -1.84
C ALA A 31 2.22 14.55 -2.88
N ARG A 32 2.96 15.58 -2.48
CA ARG A 32 3.15 16.77 -3.29
C ARG A 32 3.97 16.56 -4.55
N ASP A 33 4.77 15.50 -4.60
CA ASP A 33 5.72 15.27 -5.69
C ASP A 33 5.31 14.11 -6.59
N GLY A 34 4.02 13.77 -6.62
CA GLY A 34 3.56 12.61 -7.35
C GLY A 34 3.89 11.29 -6.68
N HIS A 35 4.43 11.34 -5.46
CA HIS A 35 4.61 10.17 -4.64
C HIS A 35 3.32 9.90 -3.88
N GLU A 36 2.89 8.67 -3.87
CA GLU A 36 1.72 8.27 -3.11
C GLU A 36 2.18 7.49 -1.89
N ASP A 37 1.66 7.91 -0.73
CA ASP A 37 1.89 7.19 0.51
C ASP A 37 0.60 6.51 0.91
N ILE A 38 0.72 5.40 1.62
CA ILE A 38 -0.43 4.62 2.03
C ILE A 38 -0.36 4.29 3.51
N SER A 39 -1.51 4.12 4.11
CA SER A 39 -1.63 3.52 5.44
C SER A 39 -2.00 2.06 5.25
N VAL A 40 -1.33 1.19 5.97
CA VAL A 40 -1.51 -0.26 5.82
C VAL A 40 -1.81 -0.87 7.17
N ARG A 41 -2.77 -1.78 7.20
CA ARG A 41 -3.03 -2.64 8.33
C ARG A 41 -2.49 -4.02 8.01
N TRP A 42 -1.49 -4.44 8.78
CA TRP A 42 -0.84 -5.74 8.56
C TRP A 42 -1.74 -6.88 9.01
N ASP A 43 -1.61 -8.03 8.38
CA ASP A 43 -2.41 -9.22 8.73
C ASP A 43 -2.16 -9.70 10.15
N ASP A 44 -1.00 -9.40 10.72
CA ASP A 44 -0.67 -9.74 12.12
C ASP A 44 -1.29 -8.79 13.13
N GLY A 45 -2.03 -7.78 12.69
CA GLY A 45 -2.71 -6.82 13.56
C GLY A 45 -2.00 -5.49 13.75
N GLY A 46 -0.76 -5.36 13.29
CA GLY A 46 -0.03 -4.10 13.32
C GLY A 46 -0.51 -3.13 12.24
N THR A 47 -0.10 -1.87 12.35
CA THR A 47 -0.42 -0.85 11.36
C THR A 47 0.81 -0.06 10.99
N ASP A 48 0.84 0.42 9.74
CA ASP A 48 1.83 1.39 9.29
C ASP A 48 1.04 2.63 8.86
N PRO A 49 1.17 3.74 9.61
CA PRO A 49 0.36 4.93 9.33
C PRO A 49 0.75 5.67 8.06
N LEU A 50 1.99 5.49 7.60
CA LEU A 50 2.47 6.19 6.41
C LEU A 50 3.67 5.45 5.84
N ALA A 51 3.49 4.88 4.67
CA ALA A 51 4.54 4.15 3.97
C ALA A 51 4.48 4.47 2.48
N PRO A 52 5.64 4.54 1.80
CA PRO A 52 5.63 4.83 0.37
C PRO A 52 5.07 3.66 -0.42
N ALA A 53 4.11 3.94 -1.30
CA ALA A 53 3.46 2.92 -2.11
C ALA A 53 4.45 2.16 -2.99
N LYS A 54 5.52 2.81 -3.42
CA LYS A 54 6.56 2.21 -4.28
C LYS A 54 7.24 1.00 -3.66
N ASP A 55 7.15 0.85 -2.32
CA ASP A 55 7.75 -0.29 -1.61
C ASP A 55 6.82 -1.48 -1.53
N PHE A 56 5.63 -1.39 -2.12
CA PHE A 56 4.60 -2.42 -2.03
C PHE A 56 4.29 -3.01 -3.39
N THR A 57 3.88 -4.26 -3.38
CA THR A 57 3.39 -4.97 -4.56
C THR A 57 1.92 -5.33 -4.33
N LEU A 58 1.08 -5.04 -5.31
CA LEU A 58 -0.33 -5.39 -5.23
C LEU A 58 -0.50 -6.91 -5.36
N ILE A 59 -1.21 -7.52 -4.40
CA ILE A 59 -1.55 -8.94 -4.45
C ILE A 59 -2.92 -9.13 -5.09
N SER A 60 -3.91 -8.39 -4.59
CA SER A 60 -5.26 -8.47 -5.13
C SER A 60 -6.01 -7.18 -4.84
N ARG A 61 -7.05 -6.94 -5.62
CA ARG A 61 -7.88 -5.75 -5.48
C ARG A 61 -9.33 -6.15 -5.39
N GLN A 62 -10.03 -5.57 -4.42
CA GLN A 62 -11.46 -5.78 -4.32
C GLN A 62 -12.16 -5.05 -5.46
N ALA A 63 -13.08 -5.76 -6.07
CA ALA A 63 -13.88 -5.20 -7.14
C ALA A 63 -14.99 -4.30 -6.56
#